data_48691762c942d6bde57091468d6f7ec2
#
_entry.id   48691762c942d6bde57091468d6f7ec2
#
_cell.length_a   1.000
_cell.length_b   1.000
_cell.length_c   1.000
_cell.angle_alpha   90.00
_cell.angle_beta   90.00
_cell.angle_gamma   90.00
#
_symmetry.space_group_name_H-M   'P 1'
#
loop_
_entity.id
_entity.type
_entity.pdbx_description
1 polymer ?
#
loop_
_entity_poly.entity_id
_entity_poly.type
_entity_poly.pdbx_seq_one_letter_code
_entity_poly.pdbx_strand_id
1 'polypeptide(L)'
;MADLKSFQARGVYGMAVVTSVVAQNTLGVQKIHNVPLDILDAQLNSVFSDITPNAIKTGMLANVEIMEVVKKYLSEDIAYVVDPVMVATSGDKLIDSNARNHLKNEILPLATIITPNVPEAEEIVGFKIVTEDDINKAGKFILTEVGCKSVIIKGGHLEGKAKDYLFTRNDSPHVWESERINTKHTHGTGCTFSAVITAELAKGNDLVTSVDIAKKFITAAIKNSPEIGHGSGPVNHIAYKE
;
A
#
# COMPACT_ATOMS: atom_id res chain seq x y z
N MET A 1 5.57 -10.82 0.79
CA MET A 1 4.85 -12.13 0.66
C MET A 1 3.34 -11.93 0.44
N ALA A 2 2.67 -10.99 1.11
CA ALA A 2 1.25 -10.68 0.89
C ALA A 2 0.98 -10.29 -0.57
N ASP A 3 1.84 -9.47 -1.16
CA ASP A 3 1.71 -8.98 -2.53
C ASP A 3 1.66 -10.13 -3.54
N LEU A 4 2.64 -11.04 -3.52
CA LEU A 4 2.67 -12.19 -4.43
C LEU A 4 1.46 -13.12 -4.27
N LYS A 5 1.00 -13.34 -3.02
CA LYS A 5 -0.22 -14.11 -2.76
C LYS A 5 -1.45 -13.42 -3.34
N SER A 6 -1.54 -12.09 -3.21
CA SER A 6 -2.64 -11.29 -3.76
C SER A 6 -2.62 -11.31 -5.29
N PHE A 7 -1.46 -11.14 -5.92
CA PHE A 7 -1.29 -11.24 -7.37
C PHE A 7 -1.74 -12.59 -7.89
N GLN A 8 -1.27 -13.68 -7.26
CA GLN A 8 -1.67 -15.04 -7.61
C GLN A 8 -3.19 -15.25 -7.45
N ALA A 9 -3.78 -14.77 -6.35
CA ALA A 9 -5.22 -14.88 -6.10
C ALA A 9 -6.06 -14.06 -7.09
N ARG A 10 -5.48 -13.02 -7.70
CA ARG A 10 -6.11 -12.20 -8.74
C ARG A 10 -5.79 -12.68 -10.18
N GLY A 11 -5.12 -13.82 -10.33
CA GLY A 11 -4.79 -14.39 -11.64
C GLY A 11 -3.74 -13.57 -12.42
N VAL A 12 -2.87 -12.86 -11.72
CA VAL A 12 -1.79 -12.06 -12.31
C VAL A 12 -0.44 -12.72 -12.01
N TYR A 13 0.45 -12.77 -12.99
CA TYR A 13 1.82 -13.22 -12.76
C TYR A 13 2.60 -12.19 -11.96
N GLY A 14 2.87 -12.50 -10.70
CA GLY A 14 3.55 -11.61 -9.77
C GLY A 14 5.07 -11.80 -9.80
N MET A 15 5.79 -10.73 -10.08
CA MET A 15 7.23 -10.62 -9.88
C MET A 15 7.55 -9.82 -8.63
N ALA A 16 8.65 -10.11 -7.97
CA ALA A 16 9.06 -9.39 -6.76
C ALA A 16 10.55 -9.06 -6.78
N VAL A 17 10.84 -7.83 -6.38
CA VAL A 17 12.18 -7.34 -6.06
C VAL A 17 12.26 -7.15 -4.56
N VAL A 18 13.24 -7.77 -3.92
CA VAL A 18 13.43 -7.73 -2.48
C VAL A 18 14.31 -6.54 -2.13
N THR A 19 13.73 -5.54 -1.46
CA THR A 19 14.45 -4.34 -0.97
C THR A 19 15.06 -4.57 0.42
N SER A 20 14.34 -5.35 1.25
CA SER A 20 14.78 -5.68 2.62
C SER A 20 14.30 -7.06 3.01
N VAL A 21 15.13 -7.80 3.74
CA VAL A 21 14.77 -9.06 4.39
C VAL A 21 14.38 -8.76 5.82
N VAL A 22 13.13 -9.08 6.19
CA VAL A 22 12.59 -8.80 7.52
C VAL A 22 12.36 -10.11 8.27
N ALA A 23 13.03 -10.28 9.41
CA ALA A 23 12.71 -11.32 10.37
C ALA A 23 11.52 -10.85 11.22
N GLN A 24 10.33 -11.38 10.91
CA GLN A 24 9.07 -10.96 11.51
C GLN A 24 8.18 -12.16 11.80
N ASN A 25 7.45 -12.09 12.91
CA ASN A 25 6.37 -13.01 13.24
C ASN A 25 5.11 -12.22 13.66
N THR A 26 4.08 -12.89 14.16
CA THR A 26 2.83 -12.24 14.57
C THR A 26 2.97 -11.34 15.82
N LEU A 27 4.09 -11.41 16.53
CA LEU A 27 4.38 -10.62 17.74
C LEU A 27 5.15 -9.33 17.44
N GLY A 28 5.81 -9.22 16.25
CA GLY A 28 6.55 -8.02 15.87
C GLY A 28 7.74 -8.28 14.96
N VAL A 29 8.51 -7.22 14.71
CA VAL A 29 9.73 -7.22 13.89
C VAL A 29 10.95 -7.44 14.79
N GLN A 30 11.70 -8.52 14.54
CA GLN A 30 12.90 -8.86 15.32
C GLN A 30 14.17 -8.28 14.69
N LYS A 31 14.25 -8.25 13.34
CA LYS A 31 15.43 -7.74 12.63
C LYS A 31 15.09 -7.37 11.19
N ILE A 32 15.75 -6.34 10.68
CA ILE A 32 15.68 -5.91 9.28
C ILE A 32 17.10 -5.91 8.71
N HIS A 33 17.24 -6.42 7.48
CA HIS A 33 18.47 -6.34 6.70
C HIS A 33 18.12 -5.83 5.31
N ASN A 34 18.65 -4.67 4.96
CA ASN A 34 18.49 -4.09 3.63
C ASN A 34 19.38 -4.85 2.64
N VAL A 35 18.84 -5.14 1.48
CA VAL A 35 19.61 -5.73 0.38
C VAL A 35 20.63 -4.70 -0.11
N PRO A 36 21.89 -5.10 -0.42
CA PRO A 36 22.87 -4.20 -1.02
C PRO A 36 22.34 -3.55 -2.30
N LEU A 37 22.65 -2.26 -2.50
CA LEU A 37 22.06 -1.46 -3.58
C LEU A 37 22.39 -1.99 -4.97
N ASP A 38 23.57 -2.55 -5.16
CA ASP A 38 23.99 -3.21 -6.41
C ASP A 38 23.15 -4.46 -6.72
N ILE A 39 22.81 -5.24 -5.70
CA ILE A 39 21.92 -6.40 -5.83
C ILE A 39 20.47 -5.94 -6.07
N LEU A 40 20.02 -4.87 -5.41
CA LEU A 40 18.70 -4.30 -5.66
C LEU A 40 18.57 -3.82 -7.11
N ASP A 41 19.55 -3.07 -7.60
CA ASP A 41 19.59 -2.57 -8.99
C ASP A 41 19.64 -3.74 -9.99
N ALA A 42 20.42 -4.79 -9.73
CA ALA A 42 20.49 -5.98 -10.56
C ALA A 42 19.15 -6.74 -10.61
N GLN A 43 18.42 -6.87 -9.48
CA GLN A 43 17.09 -7.47 -9.46
C GLN A 43 16.09 -6.67 -10.31
N LEU A 44 16.08 -5.34 -10.16
CA LEU A 44 15.22 -4.45 -10.95
C LEU A 44 15.55 -4.57 -12.43
N ASN A 45 16.82 -4.47 -12.80
CA ASN A 45 17.27 -4.62 -14.18
C ASN A 45 16.86 -5.96 -14.77
N SER A 46 16.99 -7.07 -14.02
CA SER A 46 16.61 -8.41 -14.49
C SER A 46 15.12 -8.50 -14.81
N VAL A 47 14.27 -7.85 -14.02
CA VAL A 47 12.81 -7.81 -14.29
C VAL A 47 12.53 -6.92 -15.50
N PHE A 48 12.99 -5.67 -15.48
CA PHE A 48 12.60 -4.67 -16.49
C PHE A 48 13.21 -4.89 -17.87
N SER A 49 14.37 -5.57 -17.96
CA SER A 49 15.01 -5.88 -19.24
C SER A 49 14.38 -7.06 -19.99
N ASP A 50 13.60 -7.90 -19.30
CA ASP A 50 12.99 -9.10 -19.89
C ASP A 50 11.45 -9.03 -19.89
N ILE A 51 10.83 -8.82 -18.73
CA ILE A 51 9.37 -8.77 -18.59
C ILE A 51 8.97 -7.41 -18.00
N THR A 52 8.66 -6.44 -18.87
CA THR A 52 8.16 -5.14 -18.41
C THR A 52 6.82 -5.31 -17.69
N PRO A 53 6.70 -4.87 -16.41
CA PRO A 53 5.46 -5.02 -15.66
C PRO A 53 4.35 -4.13 -16.21
N ASN A 54 3.08 -4.58 -16.18
CA ASN A 54 1.92 -3.76 -16.53
C ASN A 54 1.52 -2.78 -15.41
N ALA A 55 1.86 -3.11 -14.16
CA ALA A 55 1.73 -2.22 -13.02
C ALA A 55 2.79 -2.54 -11.97
N ILE A 56 3.16 -1.55 -11.16
CA ILE A 56 4.19 -1.64 -10.13
C ILE A 56 3.56 -1.30 -8.78
N LYS A 57 3.99 -2.00 -7.74
CA LYS A 57 3.68 -1.65 -6.36
C LYS A 57 4.95 -1.53 -5.54
N THR A 58 5.03 -0.48 -4.73
CA THR A 58 5.98 -0.44 -3.61
C THR A 58 5.26 -0.40 -2.28
N GLY A 59 5.83 -1.06 -1.29
CA GLY A 59 5.46 -0.94 0.11
C GLY A 59 6.61 -0.30 0.89
N MET A 60 7.16 -1.00 1.87
CA MET A 60 8.29 -0.52 2.66
C MET A 60 9.53 -0.29 1.80
N LEU A 61 9.99 0.96 1.74
CA LEU A 61 11.28 1.39 1.21
C LEU A 61 12.09 1.99 2.38
N ALA A 62 13.09 1.27 2.85
CA ALA A 62 13.68 1.49 4.18
C ALA A 62 14.48 2.79 4.31
N ASN A 63 15.09 3.29 3.24
CA ASN A 63 15.93 4.49 3.23
C ASN A 63 15.92 5.20 1.87
N VAL A 64 16.54 6.37 1.83
CA VAL A 64 16.63 7.23 0.64
C VAL A 64 17.34 6.52 -0.51
N GLU A 65 18.42 5.82 -0.25
CA GLU A 65 19.24 5.17 -1.27
C GLU A 65 18.46 4.08 -2.01
N ILE A 66 17.65 3.28 -1.27
CA ILE A 66 16.74 2.30 -1.86
C ILE A 66 15.70 2.99 -2.73
N MET A 67 15.11 4.10 -2.26
CA MET A 67 14.11 4.87 -3.01
C MET A 67 14.69 5.41 -4.32
N GLU A 68 15.92 5.94 -4.30
CA GLU A 68 16.59 6.46 -5.48
C GLU A 68 16.92 5.36 -6.51
N VAL A 69 17.27 4.14 -6.06
CA VAL A 69 17.46 3.01 -6.99
C VAL A 69 16.12 2.62 -7.63
N VAL A 70 15.06 2.48 -6.84
CA VAL A 70 13.72 2.13 -7.35
C VAL A 70 13.21 3.19 -8.33
N LYS A 71 13.39 4.48 -8.01
CA LYS A 71 12.93 5.62 -8.82
C LYS A 71 13.42 5.58 -10.27
N LYS A 72 14.62 5.05 -10.53
CA LYS A 72 15.19 4.92 -11.89
C LYS A 72 14.37 4.04 -12.82
N TYR A 73 13.58 3.12 -12.28
CA TYR A 73 12.77 2.15 -13.02
C TYR A 73 11.29 2.52 -13.13
N LEU A 74 10.89 3.66 -12.55
CA LEU A 74 9.52 4.14 -12.64
C LEU A 74 9.33 4.96 -13.92
N SER A 75 8.19 4.78 -14.59
CA SER A 75 7.80 5.58 -15.76
C SER A 75 6.31 5.94 -15.66
N GLU A 76 5.89 7.01 -16.35
CA GLU A 76 4.50 7.46 -16.37
C GLU A 76 3.55 6.51 -17.11
N ASP A 77 4.10 5.65 -17.97
CA ASP A 77 3.35 4.69 -18.80
C ASP A 77 2.91 3.46 -18.01
N ILE A 78 3.49 3.21 -16.82
CA ILE A 78 3.20 2.07 -15.97
C ILE A 78 2.45 2.54 -14.73
N ALA A 79 1.28 1.95 -14.46
CA ALA A 79 0.53 2.27 -13.25
C ALA A 79 1.36 1.96 -11.99
N TYR A 80 1.56 2.97 -11.15
CA TYR A 80 2.37 2.86 -9.95
C TYR A 80 1.53 3.05 -8.68
N VAL A 81 1.47 2.03 -7.84
CA VAL A 81 0.73 2.00 -6.57
C VAL A 81 1.72 2.08 -5.41
N VAL A 82 1.57 3.07 -4.56
CA VAL A 82 2.41 3.22 -3.35
C VAL A 82 1.58 2.97 -2.10
N ASP A 83 1.94 1.94 -1.35
CA ASP A 83 1.49 1.76 0.03
C ASP A 83 2.56 2.41 0.93
N PRO A 84 2.29 3.61 1.49
CA PRO A 84 3.32 4.40 2.17
C PRO A 84 3.58 3.88 3.58
N VAL A 85 4.06 2.65 3.68
CA VAL A 85 4.29 1.95 4.93
C VAL A 85 5.41 2.61 5.71
N MET A 86 5.07 3.26 6.82
CA MET A 86 6.03 3.95 7.70
C MET A 86 6.21 3.23 9.04
N VAL A 87 5.18 2.48 9.46
CA VAL A 87 5.13 1.77 10.73
C VAL A 87 4.57 0.38 10.51
N ALA A 88 5.16 -0.63 11.15
CA ALA A 88 4.64 -2.00 11.12
C ALA A 88 3.31 -2.10 11.91
N THR A 89 2.52 -3.15 11.65
CA THR A 89 1.29 -3.43 12.42
C THR A 89 1.56 -3.60 13.92
N SER A 90 2.79 -3.99 14.30
CA SER A 90 3.26 -4.08 15.69
C SER A 90 3.58 -2.73 16.34
N GLY A 91 3.60 -1.62 15.58
CA GLY A 91 3.98 -0.29 16.05
C GLY A 91 5.47 0.06 15.86
N ASP A 92 6.28 -0.87 15.33
CA ASP A 92 7.70 -0.63 15.07
C ASP A 92 7.88 0.37 13.90
N LYS A 93 8.71 1.39 14.11
CA LYS A 93 9.09 2.34 13.04
C LYS A 93 9.97 1.63 12.01
N LEU A 94 9.58 1.71 10.75
CA LEU A 94 10.27 1.04 9.64
C LEU A 94 11.18 1.99 8.84
N ILE A 95 10.92 3.31 8.90
CA ILE A 95 11.71 4.33 8.20
C ILE A 95 11.95 5.54 9.12
N ASP A 96 13.08 6.20 8.96
CA ASP A 96 13.43 7.41 9.70
C ASP A 96 12.80 8.69 9.11
N SER A 97 13.03 9.84 9.73
CA SER A 97 12.46 11.12 9.30
C SER A 97 12.94 11.57 7.92
N ASN A 98 14.24 11.32 7.58
CA ASN A 98 14.81 11.68 6.30
C ASN A 98 14.16 10.85 5.18
N ALA A 99 14.05 9.54 5.37
CA ALA A 99 13.37 8.65 4.43
C ALA A 99 11.88 9.00 4.26
N ARG A 100 11.17 9.43 5.33
CA ARG A 100 9.78 9.90 5.22
C ARG A 100 9.64 11.16 4.39
N ASN A 101 10.53 12.13 4.59
CA ASN A 101 10.53 13.35 3.79
C ASN A 101 10.84 13.06 2.32
N HIS A 102 11.79 12.17 2.06
CA HIS A 102 12.14 11.77 0.71
C HIS A 102 10.99 11.00 0.03
N LEU A 103 10.36 10.06 0.73
CA LEU A 103 9.16 9.37 0.26
C LEU A 103 8.10 10.38 -0.17
N LYS A 104 7.76 11.34 0.70
CA LYS A 104 6.74 12.36 0.45
C LYS A 104 7.06 13.23 -0.77
N ASN A 105 8.30 13.70 -0.89
CA ASN A 105 8.65 14.71 -1.88
C ASN A 105 9.10 14.13 -3.23
N GLU A 106 9.60 12.89 -3.25
CA GLU A 106 10.25 12.32 -4.44
C GLU A 106 9.58 11.06 -4.98
N ILE A 107 8.88 10.30 -4.14
CA ILE A 107 8.26 9.04 -4.54
C ILE A 107 6.74 9.17 -4.71
N LEU A 108 6.05 9.74 -3.71
CA LEU A 108 4.60 9.89 -3.77
C LEU A 108 4.09 10.70 -4.98
N PRO A 109 4.80 11.76 -5.46
CA PRO A 109 4.39 12.50 -6.67
C PRO A 109 4.33 11.63 -7.93
N LEU A 110 5.11 10.56 -8.00
CA LEU A 110 5.17 9.65 -9.15
C LEU A 110 4.00 8.65 -9.18
N ALA A 111 3.26 8.53 -8.08
CA ALA A 111 2.23 7.51 -7.92
C ALA A 111 0.98 7.77 -8.78
N THR A 112 0.48 6.71 -9.41
CA THR A 112 -0.89 6.68 -9.95
C THR A 112 -1.90 6.74 -8.81
N ILE A 113 -1.65 5.98 -7.74
CA ILE A 113 -2.44 6.02 -6.51
C ILE A 113 -1.55 5.74 -5.30
N ILE A 114 -1.78 6.49 -4.22
CA ILE A 114 -1.24 6.16 -2.90
C ILE A 114 -2.34 5.67 -1.97
N THR A 115 -2.02 4.76 -1.05
CA THR A 115 -3.01 4.06 -0.21
C THR A 115 -2.77 4.23 1.30
N PRO A 116 -2.62 5.46 1.83
CA PRO A 116 -2.36 5.67 3.25
C PRO A 116 -3.56 5.29 4.13
N ASN A 117 -3.28 4.78 5.32
CA ASN A 117 -4.23 4.81 6.43
C ASN A 117 -4.26 6.21 7.06
N VAL A 118 -5.18 6.46 8.01
CA VAL A 118 -5.29 7.78 8.66
C VAL A 118 -3.98 8.23 9.32
N PRO A 119 -3.27 7.42 10.14
CA PRO A 119 -1.97 7.81 10.71
C PRO A 119 -0.91 8.13 9.64
N GLU A 120 -0.83 7.37 8.55
CA GLU A 120 0.07 7.64 7.43
C GLU A 120 -0.31 8.92 6.68
N ALA A 121 -1.62 9.16 6.48
CA ALA A 121 -2.10 10.40 5.89
C ALA A 121 -1.76 11.61 6.77
N GLU A 122 -1.93 11.54 8.10
CA GLU A 122 -1.52 12.59 9.05
C GLU A 122 -0.03 12.92 8.93
N GLU A 123 0.82 11.91 8.83
CA GLU A 123 2.27 12.10 8.64
C GLU A 123 2.58 12.80 7.30
N ILE A 124 1.86 12.45 6.24
CA ILE A 124 2.04 13.07 4.91
C ILE A 124 1.59 14.54 4.93
N VAL A 125 0.42 14.84 5.52
CA VAL A 125 -0.16 16.20 5.47
C VAL A 125 0.35 17.11 6.57
N GLY A 126 0.84 16.56 7.69
CA GLY A 126 1.36 17.32 8.83
C GLY A 126 0.31 17.85 9.79
N PHE A 127 -0.95 17.41 9.71
CA PHE A 127 -2.03 17.76 10.64
C PHE A 127 -2.87 16.56 11.02
N LYS A 128 -3.62 16.67 12.13
CA LYS A 128 -4.49 15.61 12.65
C LYS A 128 -5.76 15.45 11.82
N ILE A 129 -6.20 14.20 11.67
CA ILE A 129 -7.42 13.81 10.95
C ILE A 129 -8.35 13.12 11.94
N VAL A 130 -9.40 13.85 12.36
CA VAL A 130 -10.37 13.39 13.36
C VAL A 130 -11.78 13.29 12.78
N THR A 131 -12.10 14.13 11.81
CA THR A 131 -13.41 14.24 11.17
C THR A 131 -13.37 13.89 9.68
N GLU A 132 -14.54 13.71 9.07
CA GLU A 132 -14.66 13.55 7.61
C GLU A 132 -14.19 14.81 6.85
N ASP A 133 -14.38 15.99 7.43
CA ASP A 133 -13.87 17.24 6.85
C ASP A 133 -12.33 17.27 6.83
N ASP A 134 -11.69 16.73 7.87
CA ASP A 134 -10.23 16.60 7.88
C ASP A 134 -9.74 15.60 6.83
N ILE A 135 -10.47 14.49 6.59
CA ILE A 135 -10.20 13.56 5.49
C ILE A 135 -10.27 14.27 4.14
N ASN A 136 -11.34 15.06 3.92
CA ASN A 136 -11.51 15.83 2.68
C ASN A 136 -10.39 16.84 2.47
N LYS A 137 -9.97 17.51 3.54
CA LYS A 137 -8.82 18.41 3.55
C LYS A 137 -7.52 17.69 3.21
N ALA A 138 -7.29 16.54 3.85
CA ALA A 138 -6.09 15.73 3.64
C ALA A 138 -6.02 15.20 2.21
N GLY A 139 -7.12 14.65 1.67
CA GLY A 139 -7.18 14.18 0.30
C GLY A 139 -6.86 15.27 -0.72
N LYS A 140 -7.46 16.46 -0.56
CA LYS A 140 -7.17 17.62 -1.41
C LYS A 140 -5.71 18.05 -1.29
N PHE A 141 -5.19 18.18 -0.08
CA PHE A 141 -3.79 18.54 0.17
C PHE A 141 -2.83 17.57 -0.52
N ILE A 142 -3.09 16.27 -0.41
CA ILE A 142 -2.24 15.25 -1.03
C ILE A 142 -2.26 15.38 -2.55
N LEU A 143 -3.41 15.64 -3.16
CA LEU A 143 -3.49 15.82 -4.62
C LEU A 143 -2.80 17.10 -5.10
N THR A 144 -2.86 18.20 -4.34
CA THR A 144 -2.33 19.52 -4.77
C THR A 144 -0.89 19.73 -4.35
N GLU A 145 -0.54 19.45 -3.09
CA GLU A 145 0.76 19.78 -2.51
C GLU A 145 1.78 18.64 -2.64
N VAL A 146 1.32 17.37 -2.52
CA VAL A 146 2.18 16.21 -2.78
C VAL A 146 2.25 15.90 -4.27
N GLY A 147 1.14 16.05 -5.00
CA GLY A 147 1.11 16.02 -6.45
C GLY A 147 0.86 14.65 -7.09
N CYS A 148 0.48 13.62 -6.33
CA CYS A 148 0.10 12.31 -6.90
C CYS A 148 -1.17 12.39 -7.75
N LYS A 149 -1.41 11.40 -8.62
CA LYS A 149 -2.60 11.39 -9.51
C LYS A 149 -3.89 11.10 -8.74
N SER A 150 -3.83 10.24 -7.72
CA SER A 150 -4.96 9.92 -6.85
C SER A 150 -4.51 9.41 -5.48
N VAL A 151 -5.41 9.46 -4.48
CA VAL A 151 -5.15 8.93 -3.14
C VAL A 151 -6.40 8.26 -2.58
N ILE A 152 -6.24 7.08 -1.98
CA ILE A 152 -7.28 6.47 -1.16
C ILE A 152 -6.86 6.51 0.31
N ILE A 153 -7.57 7.30 1.12
CA ILE A 153 -7.37 7.35 2.57
C ILE A 153 -8.24 6.28 3.23
N LYS A 154 -7.59 5.32 3.88
CA LYS A 154 -8.24 4.20 4.57
C LYS A 154 -8.72 4.65 5.95
N GLY A 155 -10.03 4.93 6.09
CA GLY A 155 -10.64 5.51 7.29
C GLY A 155 -10.99 4.51 8.40
N GLY A 156 -10.48 3.28 8.36
CA GLY A 156 -10.71 2.26 9.38
C GLY A 156 -10.29 2.62 10.81
N HIS A 157 -9.59 3.73 11.01
CA HIS A 157 -9.15 4.23 12.32
C HIS A 157 -10.12 5.25 12.95
N LEU A 158 -11.08 5.77 12.20
CA LEU A 158 -12.10 6.69 12.71
C LEU A 158 -13.23 5.94 13.40
N GLU A 159 -14.01 6.61 14.23
CA GLU A 159 -15.18 6.02 14.90
C GLU A 159 -16.30 5.66 13.89
N GLY A 160 -17.18 4.73 14.25
CA GLY A 160 -18.29 4.29 13.41
C GLY A 160 -17.92 3.22 12.38
N LYS A 161 -18.58 3.20 11.21
CA LYS A 161 -18.29 2.30 10.11
C LYS A 161 -16.92 2.60 9.49
N ALA A 162 -16.28 1.56 8.95
CA ALA A 162 -15.02 1.73 8.23
C ALA A 162 -15.31 2.34 6.85
N LYS A 163 -14.89 3.58 6.64
CA LYS A 163 -15.04 4.30 5.38
C LYS A 163 -13.67 4.52 4.74
N ASP A 164 -13.56 4.28 3.44
CA ASP A 164 -12.37 4.61 2.66
C ASP A 164 -12.76 5.63 1.58
N TYR A 165 -11.92 6.64 1.39
CA TYR A 165 -12.19 7.80 0.55
C TYR A 165 -11.16 7.89 -0.57
N LEU A 166 -11.61 7.68 -1.80
CA LEU A 166 -10.76 7.88 -2.99
C LEU A 166 -10.95 9.30 -3.52
N PHE A 167 -9.85 10.02 -3.63
CA PHE A 167 -9.77 11.34 -4.23
C PHE A 167 -9.02 11.27 -5.56
N THR A 168 -9.59 11.90 -6.58
CA THR A 168 -9.00 12.18 -7.89
C THR A 168 -9.05 13.67 -8.15
N ARG A 169 -8.29 14.17 -9.13
CA ARG A 169 -8.16 15.64 -9.33
C ARG A 169 -9.45 16.33 -9.75
N ASN A 170 -10.35 15.63 -10.46
CA ASN A 170 -11.48 16.25 -11.15
C ASN A 170 -12.85 15.85 -10.61
N ASP A 171 -12.92 14.94 -9.65
CA ASP A 171 -14.18 14.36 -9.18
C ASP A 171 -14.40 14.59 -7.67
N SER A 172 -15.65 14.50 -7.27
CA SER A 172 -16.00 14.37 -5.86
C SER A 172 -15.43 13.05 -5.31
N PRO A 173 -15.07 12.98 -4.01
CA PRO A 173 -14.55 11.75 -3.43
C PRO A 173 -15.50 10.58 -3.60
N HIS A 174 -14.99 9.44 -4.06
CA HIS A 174 -15.73 8.18 -4.04
C HIS A 174 -15.53 7.52 -2.68
N VAL A 175 -16.62 7.09 -2.04
CA VAL A 175 -16.60 6.57 -0.66
C VAL A 175 -17.10 5.13 -0.64
N TRP A 176 -16.30 4.23 -0.04
CA TRP A 176 -16.71 2.88 0.30
C TRP A 176 -16.95 2.77 1.79
N GLU A 177 -18.07 2.21 2.16
CA GLU A 177 -18.45 1.97 3.55
C GLU A 177 -18.56 0.46 3.81
N SER A 178 -18.03 0.01 4.94
CA SER A 178 -18.12 -1.39 5.36
C SER A 178 -18.26 -1.51 6.88
N GLU A 179 -18.92 -2.58 7.32
CA GLU A 179 -18.99 -2.92 8.74
C GLU A 179 -17.58 -3.26 9.27
N ARG A 180 -17.32 -2.88 10.52
CA ARG A 180 -16.08 -3.25 11.20
C ARG A 180 -16.08 -4.73 11.54
N ILE A 181 -14.98 -5.37 11.22
CA ILE A 181 -14.74 -6.76 11.62
C ILE A 181 -13.90 -6.74 12.90
N ASN A 182 -14.47 -7.21 13.99
CA ASN A 182 -13.77 -7.29 15.26
C ASN A 182 -12.80 -8.49 15.27
N THR A 183 -11.54 -8.25 14.89
CA THR A 183 -10.48 -9.25 14.88
C THR A 183 -9.12 -8.62 15.13
N LYS A 184 -8.22 -9.38 15.76
CA LYS A 184 -6.81 -9.02 15.90
C LYS A 184 -5.95 -9.47 14.70
N HIS A 185 -6.50 -10.31 13.82
CA HIS A 185 -5.78 -10.91 12.70
C HIS A 185 -5.84 -10.01 11.47
N THR A 186 -5.09 -8.91 11.52
CA THR A 186 -5.07 -7.85 10.50
C THR A 186 -3.71 -7.69 9.81
N HIS A 187 -2.73 -8.58 10.10
CA HIS A 187 -1.41 -8.50 9.48
C HIS A 187 -1.50 -8.69 7.97
N GLY A 188 -0.92 -7.74 7.24
CA GLY A 188 -0.92 -7.73 5.78
C GLY A 188 -2.15 -7.11 5.12
N THR A 189 -3.11 -6.54 5.89
CA THR A 189 -4.30 -5.88 5.34
C THR A 189 -3.95 -4.78 4.34
N GLY A 190 -3.07 -3.83 4.70
CA GLY A 190 -2.66 -2.73 3.82
C GLY A 190 -1.97 -3.24 2.55
N CYS A 191 -0.96 -4.09 2.73
CA CYS A 191 -0.22 -4.70 1.62
C CYS A 191 -1.15 -5.48 0.67
N THR A 192 -2.09 -6.26 1.20
CA THR A 192 -3.06 -7.02 0.40
C THR A 192 -3.97 -6.07 -0.40
N PHE A 193 -4.49 -5.03 0.25
CA PHE A 193 -5.36 -4.05 -0.39
C PHE A 193 -4.67 -3.35 -1.56
N SER A 194 -3.48 -2.79 -1.34
CA SER A 194 -2.69 -2.12 -2.38
C SER A 194 -2.24 -3.08 -3.49
N ALA A 195 -1.91 -4.34 -3.16
CA ALA A 195 -1.54 -5.35 -4.14
C ALA A 195 -2.72 -5.74 -5.04
N VAL A 196 -3.93 -5.87 -4.49
CA VAL A 196 -5.12 -6.15 -5.31
C VAL A 196 -5.42 -4.99 -6.25
N ILE A 197 -5.34 -3.72 -5.80
CA ILE A 197 -5.46 -2.56 -6.68
C ILE A 197 -4.44 -2.65 -7.82
N THR A 198 -3.19 -2.97 -7.51
CA THR A 198 -2.12 -3.11 -8.51
C THR A 198 -2.44 -4.22 -9.53
N ALA A 199 -2.91 -5.36 -9.07
CA ALA A 199 -3.31 -6.48 -9.94
C ALA A 199 -4.45 -6.09 -10.89
N GLU A 200 -5.44 -5.36 -10.41
CA GLU A 200 -6.57 -4.93 -11.23
C GLU A 200 -6.18 -3.84 -12.25
N LEU A 201 -5.33 -2.89 -11.85
CA LEU A 201 -4.75 -1.92 -12.78
C LEU A 201 -3.89 -2.60 -13.85
N ALA A 202 -3.11 -3.64 -13.49
CA ALA A 202 -2.33 -4.42 -14.45
C ALA A 202 -3.20 -5.15 -15.49
N LYS A 203 -4.45 -5.49 -15.16
CA LYS A 203 -5.43 -6.06 -16.07
C LYS A 203 -6.12 -5.02 -16.96
N GLY A 204 -5.88 -3.72 -16.74
CA GLY A 204 -6.49 -2.61 -17.47
C GLY A 204 -7.83 -2.14 -16.89
N ASN A 205 -8.21 -2.56 -15.70
CA ASN A 205 -9.37 -2.01 -15.01
C ASN A 205 -9.15 -0.53 -14.64
N ASP A 206 -10.23 0.26 -14.62
CA ASP A 206 -10.17 1.61 -14.09
C ASP A 206 -9.95 1.63 -12.57
N LEU A 207 -9.62 2.82 -12.06
CA LEU A 207 -9.23 2.98 -10.66
C LEU A 207 -10.37 2.66 -9.68
N VAL A 208 -11.60 3.09 -9.97
CA VAL A 208 -12.76 2.86 -9.08
C VAL A 208 -13.09 1.38 -9.02
N THR A 209 -13.13 0.70 -10.17
CA THR A 209 -13.31 -0.75 -10.26
C THR A 209 -12.22 -1.50 -9.51
N SER A 210 -10.95 -1.09 -9.66
CA SER A 210 -9.81 -1.71 -8.97
C SER A 210 -9.93 -1.59 -7.45
N VAL A 211 -10.36 -0.43 -6.95
CA VAL A 211 -10.57 -0.22 -5.52
C VAL A 211 -11.79 -0.99 -5.01
N ASP A 212 -12.89 -1.05 -5.77
CA ASP A 212 -14.08 -1.82 -5.39
C ASP A 212 -13.77 -3.31 -5.20
N ILE A 213 -13.04 -3.89 -6.15
CA ILE A 213 -12.57 -5.29 -6.05
C ILE A 213 -11.64 -5.47 -4.85
N ALA A 214 -10.71 -4.54 -4.63
CA ALA A 214 -9.80 -4.60 -3.49
C ALA A 214 -10.54 -4.53 -2.14
N LYS A 215 -11.60 -3.71 -2.02
CA LYS A 215 -12.47 -3.65 -0.83
C LYS A 215 -13.19 -4.97 -0.58
N LYS A 216 -13.78 -5.55 -1.60
CA LYS A 216 -14.44 -6.87 -1.49
C LYS A 216 -13.45 -7.95 -1.09
N PHE A 217 -12.29 -7.97 -1.74
CA PHE A 217 -11.22 -8.93 -1.47
C PHE A 217 -10.73 -8.83 -0.03
N ILE A 218 -10.34 -7.63 0.43
CA ILE A 218 -9.78 -7.47 1.78
C ILE A 218 -10.82 -7.74 2.87
N THR A 219 -12.09 -7.40 2.64
CA THR A 219 -13.18 -7.72 3.56
C THR A 219 -13.34 -9.23 3.73
N ALA A 220 -13.34 -9.99 2.62
CA ALA A 220 -13.37 -11.46 2.66
C ALA A 220 -12.13 -12.03 3.34
N ALA A 221 -10.95 -11.50 3.05
CA ALA A 221 -9.67 -11.94 3.60
C ALA A 221 -9.59 -11.75 5.13
N ILE A 222 -10.13 -10.65 5.65
CA ILE A 222 -10.18 -10.37 7.09
C ILE A 222 -11.22 -11.28 7.77
N LYS A 223 -12.44 -11.37 7.21
CA LYS A 223 -13.53 -12.19 7.77
C LYS A 223 -13.16 -13.66 7.93
N ASN A 224 -12.34 -14.17 7.02
CA ASN A 224 -11.93 -15.57 6.98
C ASN A 224 -10.44 -15.74 7.32
N SER A 225 -9.91 -14.90 8.19
CA SER A 225 -8.53 -15.03 8.65
C SER A 225 -8.28 -16.42 9.26
N PRO A 226 -7.09 -17.03 9.05
CA PRO A 226 -6.83 -18.38 9.55
C PRO A 226 -6.60 -18.44 11.07
N GLU A 227 -6.62 -17.29 11.76
CA GLU A 227 -6.49 -17.14 13.22
C GLU A 227 -5.23 -17.83 13.81
N ILE A 228 -4.13 -17.83 13.07
CA ILE A 228 -2.86 -18.44 13.47
C ILE A 228 -1.89 -17.43 14.09
N GLY A 229 -1.00 -17.93 14.94
CA GLY A 229 -0.01 -17.14 15.66
C GLY A 229 -0.54 -16.57 16.98
N HIS A 230 0.35 -16.01 17.79
CA HIS A 230 0.02 -15.53 19.14
C HIS A 230 -0.30 -14.03 19.20
N GLY A 231 0.10 -13.27 18.18
CA GLY A 231 -0.17 -11.83 18.01
C GLY A 231 -1.14 -11.51 16.88
N SER A 232 -0.85 -10.45 16.11
CA SER A 232 -1.62 -10.07 14.92
C SER A 232 -1.39 -11.07 13.80
N GLY A 233 -2.30 -12.04 13.63
CA GLY A 233 -2.24 -13.08 12.61
C GLY A 233 -2.51 -12.53 11.19
N PRO A 234 -2.19 -13.30 10.14
CA PRO A 234 -2.35 -12.88 8.76
C PRO A 234 -3.80 -12.93 8.29
N VAL A 235 -4.12 -12.12 7.27
CA VAL A 235 -5.36 -12.24 6.50
C VAL A 235 -5.32 -13.44 5.56
N ASN A 236 -6.50 -13.90 5.08
CA ASN A 236 -6.63 -15.05 4.19
C ASN A 236 -6.73 -14.61 2.71
N HIS A 237 -5.63 -14.75 1.96
CA HIS A 237 -5.55 -14.33 0.56
C HIS A 237 -6.35 -15.19 -0.43
N ILE A 238 -6.90 -16.34 -0.01
CA ILE A 238 -7.70 -17.24 -0.85
C ILE A 238 -9.19 -17.25 -0.51
N ALA A 239 -9.62 -16.36 0.40
CA ALA A 239 -11.00 -16.31 0.87
C ALA A 239 -11.97 -15.65 -0.12
N TYR A 240 -11.48 -14.74 -0.95
CA TYR A 240 -12.30 -14.06 -1.97
C TYR A 240 -12.50 -14.99 -3.17
N LYS A 241 -13.76 -15.18 -3.54
CA LYS A 241 -14.17 -15.90 -4.76
C LYS A 241 -15.07 -14.94 -5.55
N GLU A 242 -14.78 -14.82 -6.82
CA GLU A 242 -15.64 -14.13 -7.79
C GLU A 242 -16.93 -14.89 -8.03
#